data_3262f692e6e2e37671784d9282c54f21
#
_entry.id   3262f692e6e2e37671784d9282c54f21
#
_cell.length_a   1.000
_cell.length_b   1.000
_cell.length_c   1.000
_cell.angle_alpha   90.00
_cell.angle_beta   90.00
_cell.angle_gamma   90.00
#
_symmetry.space_group_name_H-M   'P 1'
#
loop_
_entity.id
_entity.type
_entity.pdbx_description
1 polymer ?
#
loop_
_entity_poly.entity_id
_entity_poly.type
_entity_poly.pdbx_seq_one_letter_code
_entity_poly.pdbx_strand_id
1 'polypeptide(L)'
;VEQNSVVGCDRSCFGGSDGDVVGSRAAIAVAVGGASISIGCCWLRVLTADTAQFGREITARVSTAMQEVRSGWMFRARVPGFPEPIPVLLRKPIAGLTPGTEITMTGTATTSRNVGLGRKFFFAEDIKVIHGPDGIYAISAFLRARFNDRVAALADSPSQGLIPAMIMGDTSLQSAEEKQEYIATGLAHLSAVSGGNVTILTTTVMSLLAACGCSPRIRRWGAGSALVAFVCVVGPEPSVLRASVMGGIGLIAAMNASRTPPIHALCLAVICLLLWEPGLAAHYGFALSVGATAGIIALCPLIYRPLARTNLRRKQMYIPDIILRSIAVAVAAELVTVPLVAMMAGRISLVSVPANIIAAPVVPLITVIGLAAVALVWIPPIDWPVIQLLDLLASWIGIVAHWCSSWSGSTLGVPMPESALLGTLWVTIAAVWVLLAFQSQKAWPLGIALLVAAPVIVQTPREVDYQNLRIAVVETADDAEAAPTDIDLIVVKEKTKPHKRPVMRRDGIPVLFPHGDGNVALLVDGTQKAADGHF
;
A
#
# COMPACT_ATOMS: atom_id res chain seq x y z
N VAL A 1 -5.62 -36.14 35.95
CA VAL A 1 -4.52 -35.55 36.71
C VAL A 1 -3.64 -34.85 35.69
N GLU A 2 -3.34 -33.54 35.87
CA GLU A 2 -2.50 -32.68 35.01
C GLU A 2 -3.13 -32.12 33.74
N GLN A 3 -4.05 -31.19 33.91
CA GLN A 3 -4.39 -30.13 32.95
C GLN A 3 -4.55 -28.81 33.71
N ASN A 4 -3.44 -28.16 34.03
CA ASN A 4 -3.45 -26.79 34.54
C ASN A 4 -2.05 -26.17 34.41
N SER A 5 -1.69 -25.66 33.22
CA SER A 5 -0.58 -24.70 33.11
C SER A 5 -0.50 -24.01 31.72
N VAL A 6 -1.57 -23.40 31.23
CA VAL A 6 -1.48 -22.41 30.11
C VAL A 6 -2.60 -21.37 30.25
N VAL A 7 -2.64 -20.67 31.35
CA VAL A 7 -3.36 -19.37 31.45
C VAL A 7 -2.67 -18.52 32.52
N GLY A 8 -1.46 -18.11 32.22
CA GLY A 8 -0.72 -17.12 33.00
C GLY A 8 -0.43 -15.90 32.12
N CYS A 9 -1.46 -15.18 31.68
CA CYS A 9 -1.28 -13.80 31.20
C CYS A 9 -1.65 -12.89 32.37
N ASP A 10 -0.60 -12.58 33.12
CA ASP A 10 -0.59 -11.90 34.39
C ASP A 10 -1.22 -10.50 34.31
N ARG A 11 -1.95 -10.13 35.31
CA ARG A 11 -2.56 -8.80 35.55
C ARG A 11 -1.53 -7.68 35.80
N SER A 12 -0.23 -7.95 35.64
CA SER A 12 0.87 -7.01 35.90
C SER A 12 1.11 -5.97 34.79
N CYS A 13 0.37 -5.98 33.68
CA CYS A 13 0.55 -4.95 32.62
C CYS A 13 -0.17 -3.61 32.90
N PHE A 14 -0.85 -3.43 34.01
CA PHE A 14 -1.54 -2.19 34.39
C PHE A 14 -1.37 -1.76 35.87
N GLY A 15 -0.35 -2.26 36.54
CA GLY A 15 0.06 -1.81 37.86
C GLY A 15 1.26 -0.88 37.73
N GLY A 16 1.03 0.43 37.53
CA GLY A 16 2.10 1.41 37.44
C GLY A 16 2.76 1.61 38.82
N SER A 17 4.03 1.22 38.92
CA SER A 17 4.95 1.72 39.93
C SER A 17 5.58 3.03 39.43
N ASP A 18 6.06 3.91 40.31
CA ASP A 18 6.69 5.19 39.94
C ASP A 18 7.83 5.08 38.92
N GLY A 19 8.45 3.91 38.75
CA GLY A 19 9.41 3.61 37.72
C GLY A 19 8.86 3.63 36.29
N ASP A 20 7.59 3.26 36.09
CA ASP A 20 6.94 3.25 34.77
C ASP A 20 6.61 4.66 34.27
N VAL A 21 6.37 5.61 35.18
CA VAL A 21 6.08 7.01 34.84
C VAL A 21 7.34 7.73 34.33
N VAL A 22 8.49 7.44 34.90
CA VAL A 22 9.78 8.01 34.44
C VAL A 22 10.16 7.44 33.06
N GLY A 23 9.96 6.13 32.87
CA GLY A 23 10.17 5.48 31.58
C GLY A 23 9.23 6.02 30.48
N SER A 24 7.97 6.29 30.81
CA SER A 24 7.00 6.85 29.86
C SER A 24 7.32 8.29 29.46
N ARG A 25 7.80 9.13 30.40
CA ARG A 25 8.22 10.52 30.12
C ARG A 25 9.44 10.57 29.22
N ALA A 26 10.43 9.71 29.46
CA ALA A 26 11.61 9.60 28.61
C ALA A 26 11.24 9.12 27.19
N ALA A 27 10.35 8.15 27.07
CA ALA A 27 9.85 7.66 25.79
C ALA A 27 9.08 8.75 25.02
N ILE A 28 8.24 9.53 25.70
CA ILE A 28 7.53 10.67 25.12
C ILE A 28 8.53 11.76 24.66
N ALA A 29 9.52 12.08 25.47
CA ALA A 29 10.53 13.07 25.12
C ALA A 29 11.34 12.66 23.90
N VAL A 30 11.73 11.39 23.79
CA VAL A 30 12.41 10.82 22.61
C VAL A 30 11.50 10.85 21.38
N ALA A 31 10.23 10.50 21.53
CA ALA A 31 9.26 10.53 20.44
C ALA A 31 9.01 11.95 19.94
N VAL A 32 8.81 12.92 20.84
CA VAL A 32 8.61 14.34 20.52
C VAL A 32 9.88 14.93 19.91
N GLY A 33 11.05 14.65 20.48
CA GLY A 33 12.33 15.10 19.94
C GLY A 33 12.59 14.53 18.52
N GLY A 34 12.36 13.24 18.33
CA GLY A 34 12.47 12.57 17.03
C GLY A 34 11.51 13.15 15.99
N ALA A 35 10.24 13.38 16.38
CA ALA A 35 9.25 14.01 15.52
C ALA A 35 9.66 15.45 15.13
N SER A 36 10.13 16.24 16.08
CA SER A 36 10.58 17.63 15.82
C SER A 36 11.78 17.67 14.87
N ILE A 37 12.75 16.79 15.05
CA ILE A 37 13.91 16.66 14.14
C ILE A 37 13.44 16.22 12.75
N SER A 38 12.52 15.24 12.67
CA SER A 38 11.97 14.76 11.38
C SER A 38 11.23 15.88 10.65
N ILE A 39 10.42 16.67 11.36
CA ILE A 39 9.73 17.85 10.79
C ILE A 39 10.74 18.87 10.28
N GLY A 40 11.79 19.18 11.05
CA GLY A 40 12.86 20.08 10.64
C GLY A 40 13.59 19.59 9.39
N CYS A 41 13.92 18.29 9.32
CA CYS A 41 14.51 17.67 8.14
C CYS A 41 13.59 17.71 6.93
N CYS A 42 12.28 17.45 7.12
CA CYS A 42 11.28 17.59 6.07
C CYS A 42 11.22 19.01 5.53
N TRP A 43 11.18 20.00 6.42
CA TRP A 43 11.12 21.41 6.05
C TRP A 43 12.35 21.85 5.25
N LEU A 44 13.56 21.46 5.70
CA LEU A 44 14.81 21.72 4.98
C LEU A 44 14.80 21.07 3.58
N ARG A 45 14.29 19.84 3.45
CA ARG A 45 14.19 19.16 2.15
C ARG A 45 13.18 19.82 1.22
N VAL A 46 12.05 20.30 1.74
CA VAL A 46 11.09 21.09 0.94
C VAL A 46 11.76 22.37 0.43
N LEU A 47 12.47 23.11 1.28
CA LEU A 47 13.19 24.30 0.85
C LEU A 47 14.24 24.00 -0.22
N THR A 48 15.02 22.93 -0.06
CA THR A 48 16.01 22.52 -1.07
C THR A 48 15.36 22.07 -2.37
N ALA A 49 14.20 21.41 -2.31
CA ALA A 49 13.45 21.01 -3.48
C ALA A 49 12.84 22.20 -4.25
N ASP A 50 12.32 23.20 -3.53
CA ASP A 50 11.73 24.40 -4.14
C ASP A 50 12.78 25.25 -4.84
N THR A 51 14.00 25.32 -4.29
CA THR A 51 15.11 26.09 -4.88
C THR A 51 15.83 25.35 -6.01
N ALA A 52 15.63 24.04 -6.16
CA ALA A 52 16.29 23.26 -7.20
C ALA A 52 15.77 23.63 -8.60
N GLN A 53 16.67 24.00 -9.48
CA GLN A 53 16.40 24.21 -10.91
C GLN A 53 16.98 23.06 -11.71
N PHE A 54 16.16 22.47 -12.57
CA PHE A 54 16.58 21.41 -13.46
C PHE A 54 16.94 21.99 -14.83
N GLY A 55 18.08 21.57 -15.35
CA GLY A 55 18.44 21.81 -16.75
C GLY A 55 17.57 20.97 -17.69
N ARG A 56 17.69 21.21 -18.99
CA ARG A 56 17.05 20.37 -20.02
C ARG A 56 17.59 18.94 -20.05
N GLU A 57 18.84 18.76 -19.65
CA GLU A 57 19.52 17.46 -19.59
C GLU A 57 19.90 17.16 -18.14
N ILE A 58 19.49 16.00 -17.64
CA ILE A 58 19.68 15.60 -16.25
C ILE A 58 20.16 14.14 -16.19
N THR A 59 21.23 13.92 -15.44
CA THR A 59 21.67 12.57 -15.09
C THR A 59 20.97 12.10 -13.82
N ALA A 60 20.45 10.90 -13.83
CA ALA A 60 19.70 10.34 -12.71
C ALA A 60 19.88 8.81 -12.63
N ARG A 61 19.63 8.25 -11.44
CA ARG A 61 19.61 6.82 -11.20
C ARG A 61 18.17 6.35 -11.02
N VAL A 62 17.76 5.34 -11.77
CA VAL A 62 16.41 4.75 -11.67
C VAL A 62 16.22 4.14 -10.28
N SER A 63 15.14 4.50 -9.60
CA SER A 63 14.84 4.03 -8.24
C SER A 63 13.72 2.98 -8.21
N THR A 64 12.75 3.06 -9.12
CA THR A 64 11.63 2.10 -9.18
C THR A 64 11.51 1.51 -10.58
N ALA A 65 10.92 0.32 -10.67
CA ALA A 65 10.54 -0.26 -11.96
C ALA A 65 9.55 0.66 -12.70
N MET A 66 9.56 0.57 -14.02
CA MET A 66 8.64 1.31 -14.88
C MET A 66 7.23 0.72 -14.75
N GLN A 67 6.24 1.58 -14.60
CA GLN A 67 4.82 1.22 -14.46
C GLN A 67 4.00 1.95 -15.51
N GLU A 68 3.03 1.26 -16.07
CA GLU A 68 2.05 1.87 -16.96
C GLU A 68 1.06 2.72 -16.16
N VAL A 69 0.86 3.96 -16.59
CA VAL A 69 -0.11 4.91 -16.03
C VAL A 69 -1.01 5.42 -17.17
N ARG A 70 -2.16 6.01 -16.82
CA ARG A 70 -3.13 6.50 -17.83
C ARG A 70 -2.53 7.43 -18.89
N SER A 71 -1.47 8.17 -18.54
CA SER A 71 -0.80 9.17 -19.41
C SER A 71 0.47 8.66 -20.08
N GLY A 72 0.80 7.38 -19.96
CA GLY A 72 2.03 6.78 -20.51
C GLY A 72 2.72 5.86 -19.52
N TRP A 73 4.02 5.97 -19.43
CA TRP A 73 4.86 5.14 -18.56
C TRP A 73 5.57 6.00 -17.52
N MET A 74 5.57 5.57 -16.28
CA MET A 74 6.14 6.32 -15.17
C MET A 74 7.12 5.46 -14.37
N PHE A 75 8.23 6.07 -13.95
CA PHE A 75 9.15 5.52 -12.98
C PHE A 75 9.67 6.65 -12.08
N ARG A 76 10.35 6.31 -10.99
CA ARG A 76 11.02 7.30 -10.15
C ARG A 76 12.51 7.24 -10.38
N ALA A 77 13.15 8.41 -10.47
CA ALA A 77 14.59 8.54 -10.64
C ALA A 77 15.19 9.44 -9.56
N ARG A 78 16.32 9.05 -9.01
CA ARG A 78 17.07 9.84 -8.03
C ARG A 78 18.08 10.71 -8.77
N VAL A 79 17.88 11.99 -8.70
CA VAL A 79 18.77 13.01 -9.28
C VAL A 79 19.78 13.45 -8.21
N PRO A 80 21.09 13.51 -8.52
CA PRO A 80 22.10 14.02 -7.59
C PRO A 80 21.77 15.43 -7.13
N GLY A 81 21.86 15.70 -5.82
CA GLY A 81 21.54 17.00 -5.23
C GLY A 81 20.05 17.28 -5.01
N PHE A 82 19.15 16.40 -5.47
CA PHE A 82 17.72 16.53 -5.16
C PHE A 82 17.32 15.59 -4.02
N PRO A 83 16.51 16.07 -3.04
CA PRO A 83 16.28 15.33 -1.79
C PRO A 83 15.43 14.07 -1.94
N GLU A 84 14.66 13.94 -3.02
CA GLU A 84 13.74 12.82 -3.25
C GLU A 84 13.84 12.24 -4.66
N PRO A 85 13.47 10.96 -4.86
CA PRO A 85 13.30 10.43 -6.21
C PRO A 85 12.16 11.15 -6.93
N ILE A 86 12.44 11.68 -8.11
CA ILE A 86 11.50 12.45 -8.93
C ILE A 86 10.71 11.47 -9.80
N PRO A 87 9.37 11.59 -9.88
CA PRO A 87 8.61 10.84 -10.88
C PRO A 87 8.92 11.39 -12.27
N VAL A 88 9.20 10.47 -13.17
CA VAL A 88 9.52 10.70 -14.58
C VAL A 88 8.45 10.05 -15.43
N LEU A 89 7.82 10.81 -16.31
CA LEU A 89 6.82 10.34 -17.26
C LEU A 89 7.42 10.21 -18.66
N LEU A 90 7.06 9.11 -19.31
CA LEU A 90 7.45 8.78 -20.68
C LEU A 90 6.22 8.46 -21.52
N ARG A 91 6.26 8.79 -22.80
CA ARG A 91 5.20 8.41 -23.75
C ARG A 91 5.30 6.94 -24.19
N LYS A 92 6.51 6.38 -24.25
CA LYS A 92 6.78 5.01 -24.71
C LYS A 92 7.65 4.27 -23.70
N PRO A 93 7.46 2.95 -23.52
CA PRO A 93 8.32 2.17 -22.66
C PRO A 93 9.71 2.05 -23.23
N ILE A 94 10.70 2.00 -22.36
CA ILE A 94 12.10 1.75 -22.72
C ILE A 94 12.51 0.40 -22.16
N ALA A 95 12.92 -0.50 -23.02
CA ALA A 95 13.39 -1.82 -22.62
C ALA A 95 14.68 -1.71 -21.78
N GLY A 96 14.80 -2.54 -20.75
CA GLY A 96 16.02 -2.62 -19.94
C GLY A 96 16.14 -1.55 -18.86
N LEU A 97 15.14 -0.69 -18.65
CA LEU A 97 15.15 0.31 -17.59
C LEU A 97 14.76 -0.32 -16.24
N THR A 98 15.77 -0.74 -15.50
CA THR A 98 15.60 -1.39 -14.20
C THR A 98 16.13 -0.51 -13.06
N PRO A 99 15.67 -0.70 -11.81
CA PRO A 99 16.23 0.01 -10.67
C PRO A 99 17.75 -0.14 -10.57
N GLY A 100 18.43 0.96 -10.29
CA GLY A 100 19.90 1.01 -10.28
C GLY A 100 20.55 1.45 -11.60
N THR A 101 19.82 1.46 -12.71
CA THR A 101 20.31 1.95 -14.02
C THR A 101 20.59 3.45 -13.95
N GLU A 102 21.73 3.84 -14.46
CA GLU A 102 22.13 5.25 -14.61
C GLU A 102 21.74 5.77 -16.00
N ILE A 103 21.00 6.86 -16.01
CA ILE A 103 20.40 7.41 -17.22
C ILE A 103 20.69 8.89 -17.35
N THR A 104 20.82 9.36 -18.59
CA THR A 104 20.65 10.77 -18.92
C THR A 104 19.31 10.97 -19.60
N MET A 105 18.53 11.90 -19.11
CA MET A 105 17.22 12.23 -19.64
C MET A 105 17.15 13.68 -20.07
N THR A 106 16.53 13.92 -21.22
CA THR A 106 16.23 15.26 -21.74
C THR A 106 14.75 15.51 -21.66
N GLY A 107 14.35 16.71 -21.24
CA GLY A 107 12.94 17.02 -21.10
C GLY A 107 12.69 18.29 -20.27
N THR A 108 11.49 18.38 -19.72
CA THR A 108 11.05 19.53 -18.93
C THR A 108 10.58 19.12 -17.54
N ALA A 109 11.02 19.90 -16.54
CA ALA A 109 10.55 19.76 -15.17
C ALA A 109 9.33 20.67 -14.93
N THR A 110 8.28 20.08 -14.35
CA THR A 110 7.06 20.80 -13.99
C THR A 110 6.76 20.63 -12.50
N THR A 111 6.02 21.54 -11.91
CA THR A 111 5.54 21.42 -10.54
C THR A 111 4.14 20.79 -10.50
N SER A 112 3.95 19.80 -9.64
CA SER A 112 2.63 19.17 -9.42
C SER A 112 2.28 19.17 -7.94
N ARG A 113 1.02 19.45 -7.61
CA ARG A 113 0.52 19.42 -6.21
C ARG A 113 0.43 18.00 -5.63
N ASN A 114 0.37 16.99 -6.48
CA ASN A 114 0.09 15.59 -6.07
C ASN A 114 1.33 14.71 -5.99
N VAL A 115 2.54 15.29 -6.01
CA VAL A 115 3.78 14.53 -6.11
C VAL A 115 4.71 14.90 -4.96
N GLY A 116 4.81 14.03 -3.95
CA GLY A 116 5.79 14.07 -2.86
C GLY A 116 6.07 15.44 -2.23
N LEU A 117 7.04 15.51 -1.34
CA LEU A 117 7.46 16.78 -0.71
C LEU A 117 8.12 17.75 -1.70
N GLY A 118 8.82 17.23 -2.70
CA GLY A 118 9.55 18.02 -3.68
C GLY A 118 8.69 18.65 -4.78
N ARG A 119 7.43 18.27 -4.90
CA ARG A 119 6.46 18.79 -5.88
C ARG A 119 6.96 18.87 -7.32
N LYS A 120 8.07 18.23 -7.65
CA LYS A 120 8.69 18.24 -8.99
C LYS A 120 8.34 16.95 -9.73
N PHE A 121 8.07 17.11 -11.02
CA PHE A 121 7.72 16.06 -11.94
C PHE A 121 8.50 16.31 -13.23
N PHE A 122 9.04 15.27 -13.85
CA PHE A 122 9.84 15.41 -15.06
C PHE A 122 9.19 14.69 -16.25
N PHE A 123 8.94 15.43 -17.30
CA PHE A 123 8.52 14.86 -18.59
C PHE A 123 9.77 14.59 -19.42
N ALA A 124 10.10 13.32 -19.60
CA ALA A 124 11.23 12.94 -20.41
C ALA A 124 10.80 12.78 -21.88
N GLU A 125 11.52 13.47 -22.76
CA GLU A 125 11.36 13.38 -24.21
C GLU A 125 12.26 12.28 -24.78
N ASP A 126 13.49 12.18 -24.27
CA ASP A 126 14.46 11.15 -24.61
C ASP A 126 15.23 10.69 -23.38
N ILE A 127 15.56 9.41 -23.33
CA ILE A 127 16.37 8.80 -22.27
C ILE A 127 17.47 7.97 -22.89
N LYS A 128 18.70 8.22 -22.46
CA LYS A 128 19.88 7.43 -22.80
C LYS A 128 20.39 6.69 -21.58
N VAL A 129 20.52 5.39 -21.68
CA VAL A 129 21.16 4.58 -20.65
C VAL A 129 22.67 4.77 -20.73
N ILE A 130 23.28 5.22 -19.63
CA ILE A 130 24.74 5.41 -19.52
C ILE A 130 25.38 4.13 -19.02
N HIS A 131 24.89 3.64 -17.88
CA HIS A 131 25.36 2.42 -17.25
C HIS A 131 24.18 1.58 -16.78
N GLY A 132 24.28 0.25 -16.96
CA GLY A 132 23.35 -0.70 -16.39
C GLY A 132 23.43 -0.71 -14.85
N PRO A 133 22.52 -1.44 -14.18
CA PRO A 133 22.57 -1.58 -12.72
C PRO A 133 23.88 -2.25 -12.31
N ASP A 134 24.46 -1.78 -11.19
CA ASP A 134 25.71 -2.30 -10.62
C ASP A 134 25.49 -2.94 -9.23
N GLY A 135 26.46 -3.72 -8.78
CA GLY A 135 26.49 -4.32 -7.44
C GLY A 135 25.23 -5.11 -7.10
N ILE A 136 24.59 -4.77 -5.98
CA ILE A 136 23.38 -5.45 -5.47
C ILE A 136 22.20 -5.25 -6.43
N TYR A 137 22.09 -4.10 -7.08
CA TYR A 137 21.02 -3.81 -8.05
C TYR A 137 21.13 -4.71 -9.28
N ALA A 138 22.36 -5.01 -9.75
CA ALA A 138 22.56 -5.93 -10.87
C ALA A 138 22.10 -7.35 -10.51
N ILE A 139 22.44 -7.83 -9.32
CA ILE A 139 22.01 -9.14 -8.82
C ILE A 139 20.48 -9.18 -8.70
N SER A 140 19.88 -8.17 -8.08
CA SER A 140 18.43 -8.08 -7.93
C SER A 140 17.72 -8.04 -9.30
N ALA A 141 18.19 -7.22 -10.23
CA ALA A 141 17.62 -7.10 -11.57
C ALA A 141 17.71 -8.43 -12.35
N PHE A 142 18.85 -9.11 -12.25
CA PHE A 142 19.08 -10.40 -12.88
C PHE A 142 18.18 -11.50 -12.30
N LEU A 143 18.05 -11.57 -10.96
CA LEU A 143 17.15 -12.53 -10.30
C LEU A 143 15.69 -12.28 -10.68
N ARG A 144 15.25 -11.01 -10.70
CA ARG A 144 13.89 -10.62 -11.10
C ARG A 144 13.61 -10.99 -12.55
N ALA A 145 14.48 -10.61 -13.48
CA ALA A 145 14.30 -10.93 -14.89
C ALA A 145 14.17 -12.43 -15.09
N ARG A 146 15.09 -13.20 -14.52
CA ARG A 146 15.10 -14.66 -14.67
C ARG A 146 13.85 -15.30 -14.06
N PHE A 147 13.42 -14.85 -12.89
CA PHE A 147 12.22 -15.35 -12.23
C PHE A 147 10.96 -15.00 -13.05
N ASN A 148 10.84 -13.75 -13.50
CA ASN A 148 9.71 -13.31 -14.33
C ASN A 148 9.62 -14.08 -15.63
N ASP A 149 10.74 -14.29 -16.34
CA ASP A 149 10.79 -15.08 -17.58
C ASP A 149 10.27 -16.51 -17.36
N ARG A 150 10.65 -17.13 -16.24
CA ARG A 150 10.19 -18.49 -15.93
C ARG A 150 8.72 -18.53 -15.50
N VAL A 151 8.27 -17.57 -14.70
CA VAL A 151 6.84 -17.45 -14.34
C VAL A 151 6.00 -17.19 -15.57
N ALA A 152 6.41 -16.26 -16.45
CA ALA A 152 5.71 -15.97 -17.70
C ALA A 152 5.63 -17.16 -18.66
N ALA A 153 6.63 -18.05 -18.63
CA ALA A 153 6.67 -19.25 -19.47
C ALA A 153 5.89 -20.44 -18.90
N LEU A 154 5.66 -20.50 -17.58
CA LEU A 154 5.19 -21.70 -16.90
C LEU A 154 3.87 -21.51 -16.11
N ALA A 155 3.51 -20.29 -15.75
CA ALA A 155 2.28 -19.99 -15.05
C ALA A 155 1.22 -19.43 -16.00
N ASP A 156 -0.05 -19.60 -15.63
CA ASP A 156 -1.18 -19.09 -16.39
C ASP A 156 -1.67 -17.74 -15.86
N SER A 157 -2.34 -16.94 -16.72
CA SER A 157 -3.03 -15.74 -16.27
C SER A 157 -4.27 -16.15 -15.41
N PRO A 158 -4.57 -15.45 -14.29
CA PRO A 158 -4.00 -14.22 -13.77
C PRO A 158 -2.81 -14.38 -12.81
N SER A 159 -2.40 -15.59 -12.49
CA SER A 159 -1.35 -15.85 -11.49
C SER A 159 0.03 -15.35 -11.93
N GLN A 160 0.29 -15.26 -13.25
CA GLN A 160 1.55 -14.71 -13.79
C GLN A 160 1.89 -13.33 -13.23
N GLY A 161 0.89 -12.45 -13.07
CA GLY A 161 1.09 -11.11 -12.54
C GLY A 161 1.24 -11.10 -11.03
N LEU A 162 0.51 -11.96 -10.33
CA LEU A 162 0.46 -11.96 -8.87
C LEU A 162 1.71 -12.58 -8.23
N ILE A 163 2.26 -13.65 -8.80
CA ILE A 163 3.42 -14.36 -8.23
C ILE A 163 4.64 -13.44 -8.06
N PRO A 164 5.13 -12.74 -9.11
CA PRO A 164 6.25 -11.83 -8.96
C PRO A 164 5.93 -10.63 -8.05
N ALA A 165 4.69 -10.14 -8.10
CA ALA A 165 4.26 -9.02 -7.27
C ALA A 165 4.33 -9.35 -5.78
N MET A 166 3.85 -10.52 -5.36
CA MET A 166 3.87 -10.97 -3.96
C MET A 166 5.27 -11.28 -3.44
N ILE A 167 6.16 -11.82 -4.29
CA ILE A 167 7.47 -12.34 -3.88
C ILE A 167 8.53 -11.25 -3.97
N MET A 168 8.55 -10.49 -5.07
CA MET A 168 9.60 -9.52 -5.40
C MET A 168 9.11 -8.07 -5.52
N GLY A 169 7.80 -7.83 -5.39
CA GLY A 169 7.19 -6.50 -5.59
C GLY A 169 7.13 -6.06 -7.06
N ASP A 170 7.28 -6.99 -8.00
CA ASP A 170 7.28 -6.69 -9.42
C ASP A 170 5.88 -6.86 -10.02
N THR A 171 5.23 -5.75 -10.33
CA THR A 171 3.88 -5.72 -10.91
C THR A 171 3.87 -5.54 -12.41
N SER A 172 5.00 -5.74 -13.10
CA SER A 172 5.14 -5.55 -14.55
C SER A 172 4.29 -6.52 -15.36
N LEU A 173 4.05 -7.71 -14.85
CA LEU A 173 3.22 -8.74 -15.50
C LEU A 173 1.72 -8.65 -15.11
N GLN A 174 1.32 -7.75 -14.19
CA GLN A 174 -0.07 -7.57 -13.82
C GLN A 174 -0.82 -6.71 -14.84
N SER A 175 -1.97 -7.20 -15.31
CA SER A 175 -2.86 -6.43 -16.17
C SER A 175 -3.55 -5.28 -15.41
N ALA A 176 -4.09 -4.32 -16.15
CA ALA A 176 -4.85 -3.21 -15.55
C ALA A 176 -6.16 -3.70 -14.91
N GLU A 177 -6.80 -4.71 -15.52
CA GLU A 177 -8.02 -5.34 -15.02
C GLU A 177 -7.76 -6.03 -13.67
N GLU A 178 -6.71 -6.86 -13.59
CA GLU A 178 -6.32 -7.54 -12.34
C GLU A 178 -6.05 -6.54 -11.21
N LYS A 179 -5.32 -5.47 -11.50
CA LYS A 179 -5.07 -4.40 -10.51
C LYS A 179 -6.37 -3.79 -10.00
N GLN A 180 -7.35 -3.57 -10.89
CA GLN A 180 -8.66 -3.03 -10.49
C GLN A 180 -9.45 -4.02 -9.64
N GLU A 181 -9.44 -5.32 -9.96
CA GLU A 181 -10.08 -6.36 -9.15
C GLU A 181 -9.46 -6.43 -7.75
N TYR A 182 -8.13 -6.41 -7.64
CA TYR A 182 -7.45 -6.41 -6.34
C TYR A 182 -7.73 -5.14 -5.53
N ILE A 183 -7.86 -3.97 -6.17
CA ILE A 183 -8.25 -2.74 -5.48
C ILE A 183 -9.72 -2.83 -5.03
N ALA A 184 -10.63 -3.33 -5.87
CA ALA A 184 -12.05 -3.46 -5.55
C ALA A 184 -12.31 -4.41 -4.38
N THR A 185 -11.48 -5.42 -4.23
CA THR A 185 -11.60 -6.44 -3.18
C THR A 185 -10.74 -6.18 -1.93
N GLY A 186 -9.97 -5.07 -1.91
CA GLY A 186 -9.06 -4.76 -0.81
C GLY A 186 -7.83 -5.67 -0.75
N LEU A 187 -7.58 -6.49 -1.79
CA LEU A 187 -6.43 -7.39 -1.89
C LEU A 187 -5.20 -6.72 -2.56
N ALA A 188 -5.29 -5.45 -2.94
CA ALA A 188 -4.20 -4.72 -3.61
C ALA A 188 -2.87 -4.72 -2.82
N HIS A 189 -2.93 -4.86 -1.50
CA HIS A 189 -1.74 -4.95 -0.66
C HIS A 189 -0.96 -6.27 -0.87
N LEU A 190 -1.57 -7.30 -1.47
CA LEU A 190 -0.90 -8.56 -1.87
C LEU A 190 -0.06 -8.38 -3.13
N SER A 191 -0.39 -7.40 -3.99
CA SER A 191 0.43 -7.02 -5.16
C SER A 191 1.69 -6.22 -4.79
N ALA A 192 1.98 -6.10 -3.51
CA ALA A 192 3.20 -5.49 -3.00
C ALA A 192 3.81 -6.38 -1.92
N VAL A 193 5.12 -6.33 -1.78
CA VAL A 193 5.78 -7.08 -0.71
C VAL A 193 5.39 -6.47 0.64
N SER A 194 4.82 -7.31 1.50
CA SER A 194 4.30 -6.89 2.80
C SER A 194 5.28 -7.12 3.93
N GLY A 195 5.08 -6.40 5.05
CA GLY A 195 5.81 -6.69 6.28
C GLY A 195 5.56 -8.10 6.85
N GLY A 196 4.43 -8.71 6.47
CA GLY A 196 4.14 -10.11 6.78
C GLY A 196 5.15 -11.07 6.17
N ASN A 197 5.60 -10.81 4.92
CA ASN A 197 6.60 -11.64 4.23
C ASN A 197 7.93 -11.68 5.00
N VAL A 198 8.36 -10.56 5.57
CA VAL A 198 9.55 -10.49 6.44
C VAL A 198 9.39 -11.38 7.67
N THR A 199 8.24 -11.34 8.32
CA THR A 199 7.95 -12.16 9.50
C THR A 199 7.90 -13.64 9.14
N ILE A 200 7.22 -13.99 8.04
CA ILE A 200 7.13 -15.36 7.53
C ILE A 200 8.55 -15.90 7.23
N LEU A 201 9.35 -15.14 6.47
CA LEU A 201 10.74 -15.53 6.13
C LEU A 201 11.57 -15.77 7.38
N THR A 202 11.64 -14.79 8.28
CA THR A 202 12.50 -14.89 9.48
C THR A 202 12.06 -16.03 10.40
N THR A 203 10.74 -16.22 10.56
CA THR A 203 10.19 -17.32 11.37
C THR A 203 10.48 -18.67 10.72
N THR A 204 10.33 -18.79 9.41
CA THR A 204 10.63 -20.03 8.67
C THR A 204 12.10 -20.41 8.80
N VAL A 205 13.01 -19.44 8.57
CA VAL A 205 14.46 -19.69 8.71
C VAL A 205 14.82 -20.10 10.15
N MET A 206 14.26 -19.41 11.14
CA MET A 206 14.49 -19.78 12.55
C MET A 206 13.97 -21.18 12.86
N SER A 207 12.80 -21.56 12.32
CA SER A 207 12.19 -22.88 12.53
C SER A 207 12.99 -23.99 11.85
N LEU A 208 13.43 -23.78 10.60
CA LEU A 208 14.27 -24.73 9.87
C LEU A 208 15.61 -24.96 10.57
N LEU A 209 16.29 -23.90 10.97
CA LEU A 209 17.54 -24.01 11.72
C LEU A 209 17.34 -24.65 13.11
N ALA A 210 16.15 -24.48 13.71
CA ALA A 210 15.78 -25.16 14.94
C ALA A 210 15.59 -26.67 14.71
N ALA A 211 14.91 -27.06 13.63
CA ALA A 211 14.73 -28.45 13.25
C ALA A 211 16.07 -29.15 12.93
N CYS A 212 17.04 -28.40 12.38
CA CYS A 212 18.42 -28.89 12.18
C CYS A 212 19.27 -28.93 13.47
N GLY A 213 18.70 -28.66 14.64
CA GLY A 213 19.43 -28.69 15.92
C GLY A 213 20.40 -27.51 16.13
N CYS A 214 20.34 -26.46 15.29
CA CYS A 214 21.24 -25.32 15.40
C CYS A 214 21.03 -24.54 16.71
N SER A 215 22.13 -23.97 17.24
CA SER A 215 22.09 -23.17 18.47
C SER A 215 21.23 -21.90 18.30
N PRO A 216 20.66 -21.33 19.37
CA PRO A 216 19.89 -20.11 19.30
C PRO A 216 20.65 -18.90 18.69
N ARG A 217 21.99 -18.87 18.81
CA ARG A 217 22.82 -17.85 18.18
C ARG A 217 22.79 -17.99 16.64
N ILE A 218 23.04 -19.22 16.14
CA ILE A 218 23.02 -19.52 14.70
C ILE A 218 21.64 -19.19 14.09
N ARG A 219 20.54 -19.53 14.78
CA ARG A 219 19.19 -19.22 14.32
C ARG A 219 18.98 -17.71 14.15
N ARG A 220 19.41 -16.89 15.10
CA ARG A 220 19.28 -15.41 15.04
C ARG A 220 20.14 -14.83 13.92
N TRP A 221 21.40 -15.27 13.79
CA TRP A 221 22.25 -14.81 12.70
C TRP A 221 21.71 -15.25 11.33
N GLY A 222 21.22 -16.48 11.21
CA GLY A 222 20.58 -16.97 9.99
C GLY A 222 19.34 -16.17 9.61
N ALA A 223 18.47 -15.86 10.56
CA ALA A 223 17.30 -14.99 10.32
C ALA A 223 17.70 -13.57 9.90
N GLY A 224 18.74 -13.00 10.55
CA GLY A 224 19.27 -11.68 10.18
C GLY A 224 19.86 -11.67 8.76
N SER A 225 20.66 -12.67 8.41
CA SER A 225 21.23 -12.81 7.06
C SER A 225 20.15 -12.99 5.99
N ALA A 226 19.13 -13.81 6.28
CA ALA A 226 17.99 -13.99 5.38
C ALA A 226 17.21 -12.69 5.19
N LEU A 227 17.04 -11.89 6.25
CA LEU A 227 16.40 -10.59 6.17
C LEU A 227 17.19 -9.61 5.28
N VAL A 228 18.51 -9.54 5.44
CA VAL A 228 19.37 -8.70 4.59
C VAL A 228 19.29 -9.16 3.14
N ALA A 229 19.42 -10.46 2.88
CA ALA A 229 19.31 -11.02 1.54
C ALA A 229 17.95 -10.69 0.89
N PHE A 230 16.86 -10.79 1.65
CA PHE A 230 15.52 -10.44 1.20
C PHE A 230 15.40 -8.97 0.79
N VAL A 231 15.91 -8.05 1.61
CA VAL A 231 15.92 -6.61 1.28
C VAL A 231 16.76 -6.34 0.03
N CYS A 232 17.87 -7.03 -0.15
CA CYS A 232 18.70 -6.91 -1.34
C CYS A 232 17.99 -7.38 -2.62
N VAL A 233 17.17 -8.43 -2.53
CA VAL A 233 16.42 -8.98 -3.67
C VAL A 233 15.18 -8.14 -3.99
N VAL A 234 14.39 -7.80 -2.97
CA VAL A 234 13.13 -7.07 -3.13
C VAL A 234 13.37 -5.57 -3.37
N GLY A 235 14.43 -5.01 -2.79
CA GLY A 235 14.69 -3.58 -2.82
C GLY A 235 14.09 -2.83 -1.63
N PRO A 236 14.35 -1.50 -1.54
CA PRO A 236 14.00 -0.66 -0.40
C PRO A 236 12.54 -0.16 -0.46
N GLU A 237 11.57 -1.06 -0.61
CA GLU A 237 10.15 -0.72 -0.52
C GLU A 237 9.79 -0.23 0.90
N PRO A 238 8.93 0.80 1.06
CA PRO A 238 8.62 1.38 2.38
C PRO A 238 8.08 0.38 3.40
N SER A 239 7.28 -0.58 2.97
CA SER A 239 6.73 -1.66 3.80
C SER A 239 7.81 -2.65 4.26
N VAL A 240 8.73 -2.99 3.34
CA VAL A 240 9.86 -3.90 3.59
C VAL A 240 10.86 -3.24 4.54
N LEU A 241 11.22 -1.99 4.28
CA LEU A 241 12.13 -1.22 5.15
C LEU A 241 11.62 -1.15 6.59
N ARG A 242 10.33 -0.78 6.77
CA ARG A 242 9.72 -0.74 8.11
C ARG A 242 9.78 -2.10 8.81
N ALA A 243 9.37 -3.15 8.12
CA ALA A 243 9.36 -4.49 8.69
C ALA A 243 10.78 -5.01 8.99
N SER A 244 11.75 -4.66 8.15
CA SER A 244 13.16 -5.03 8.34
C SER A 244 13.78 -4.32 9.55
N VAL A 245 13.49 -3.03 9.72
CA VAL A 245 13.94 -2.29 10.91
C VAL A 245 13.29 -2.86 12.18
N MET A 246 11.97 -3.12 12.16
CA MET A 246 11.27 -3.75 13.28
C MET A 246 11.82 -5.15 13.59
N GLY A 247 12.03 -5.95 12.55
CA GLY A 247 12.62 -7.29 12.67
C GLY A 247 14.04 -7.25 13.25
N GLY A 248 14.86 -6.30 12.78
CA GLY A 248 16.20 -6.04 13.32
C GLY A 248 16.18 -5.67 14.81
N ILE A 249 15.29 -4.75 15.20
CA ILE A 249 15.07 -4.37 16.60
C ILE A 249 14.69 -5.61 17.44
N GLY A 250 13.75 -6.42 16.93
CA GLY A 250 13.32 -7.65 17.58
C GLY A 250 14.46 -8.68 17.74
N LEU A 251 15.31 -8.84 16.72
CA LEU A 251 16.48 -9.71 16.78
C LEU A 251 17.52 -9.21 17.81
N ILE A 252 17.81 -7.91 17.83
CA ILE A 252 18.73 -7.30 18.80
C ILE A 252 18.16 -7.45 20.23
N ALA A 253 16.87 -7.20 20.42
CA ALA A 253 16.21 -7.40 21.71
C ALA A 253 16.32 -8.86 22.19
N ALA A 254 16.11 -9.81 21.28
CA ALA A 254 16.26 -11.25 21.57
C ALA A 254 17.72 -11.65 21.88
N MET A 255 18.71 -10.97 21.30
CA MET A 255 20.12 -11.18 21.63
C MET A 255 20.45 -10.72 23.05
N ASN A 256 19.86 -9.64 23.51
CA ASN A 256 20.08 -9.06 24.83
C ASN A 256 19.10 -9.59 25.90
N ALA A 257 18.37 -10.68 25.62
CA ALA A 257 17.36 -11.29 26.51
C ALA A 257 16.28 -10.28 26.96
N SER A 258 16.09 -9.18 26.23
CA SER A 258 15.07 -8.17 26.52
C SER A 258 13.80 -8.42 25.69
N ARG A 259 12.62 -8.07 26.26
CA ARG A 259 11.34 -8.12 25.54
C ARG A 259 10.94 -6.70 25.20
N THR A 260 11.05 -6.34 23.93
CA THR A 260 10.57 -5.03 23.46
C THR A 260 9.09 -5.15 23.06
N PRO A 261 8.18 -4.39 23.65
CA PRO A 261 6.79 -4.36 23.22
C PRO A 261 6.68 -3.99 21.73
N PRO A 262 5.79 -4.64 20.95
CA PRO A 262 5.68 -4.41 19.50
C PRO A 262 5.45 -2.94 19.13
N ILE A 263 4.72 -2.19 19.97
CA ILE A 263 4.46 -0.77 19.74
C ILE A 263 5.75 0.07 19.81
N HIS A 264 6.64 -0.22 20.75
CA HIS A 264 7.93 0.48 20.86
C HIS A 264 8.84 0.18 19.67
N ALA A 265 8.85 -1.08 19.19
CA ALA A 265 9.59 -1.45 17.98
C ALA A 265 9.05 -0.72 16.75
N LEU A 266 7.72 -0.57 16.64
CA LEU A 266 7.08 0.21 15.57
C LEU A 266 7.48 1.69 15.66
N CYS A 267 7.33 2.33 16.81
CA CYS A 267 7.68 3.74 17.00
C CYS A 267 9.15 4.00 16.67
N LEU A 268 10.06 3.16 17.16
CA LEU A 268 11.48 3.30 16.88
C LEU A 268 11.78 3.12 15.38
N ALA A 269 11.15 2.15 14.72
CA ALA A 269 11.30 1.95 13.28
C ALA A 269 10.81 3.16 12.48
N VAL A 270 9.67 3.73 12.85
CA VAL A 270 9.12 4.95 12.22
C VAL A 270 10.09 6.12 12.39
N ILE A 271 10.57 6.36 13.61
CA ILE A 271 11.54 7.45 13.89
C ILE A 271 12.82 7.26 13.06
N CYS A 272 13.43 6.08 13.10
CA CYS A 272 14.66 5.80 12.35
C CYS A 272 14.48 6.00 10.84
N LEU A 273 13.35 5.54 10.28
CA LEU A 273 13.09 5.65 8.86
C LEU A 273 12.77 7.08 8.43
N LEU A 274 12.03 7.85 9.24
CA LEU A 274 11.76 9.26 8.94
C LEU A 274 13.00 10.14 9.10
N LEU A 275 13.92 9.79 9.98
CA LEU A 275 15.21 10.47 10.08
C LEU A 275 16.11 10.17 8.88
N TRP A 276 16.07 8.94 8.37
CA TRP A 276 16.84 8.54 7.19
C TRP A 276 16.23 9.13 5.89
N GLU A 277 14.92 8.90 5.68
CA GLU A 277 14.21 9.33 4.47
C GLU A 277 12.91 10.04 4.86
N PRO A 278 12.95 11.36 5.17
CA PRO A 278 11.76 12.13 5.55
C PRO A 278 10.63 12.11 4.53
N GLY A 279 10.93 11.89 3.24
CA GLY A 279 9.95 11.73 2.17
C GLY A 279 8.95 10.60 2.39
N LEU A 280 9.30 9.61 3.21
CA LEU A 280 8.38 8.54 3.61
C LEU A 280 7.15 9.07 4.35
N ALA A 281 7.23 10.23 5.03
CA ALA A 281 6.09 10.83 5.72
C ALA A 281 4.92 11.17 4.77
N ALA A 282 5.22 11.51 3.52
CA ALA A 282 4.23 11.81 2.49
C ALA A 282 3.88 10.59 1.62
N HIS A 283 4.45 9.42 1.91
CA HIS A 283 4.24 8.21 1.09
C HIS A 283 3.08 7.38 1.62
N TYR A 284 2.00 7.26 0.83
CA TYR A 284 0.79 6.50 1.21
C TYR A 284 1.10 5.05 1.63
N GLY A 285 2.00 4.36 0.92
CA GLY A 285 2.40 2.99 1.27
C GLY A 285 3.04 2.89 2.65
N PHE A 286 3.83 3.91 3.06
CA PHE A 286 4.38 3.98 4.41
C PHE A 286 3.29 4.22 5.45
N ALA A 287 2.40 5.19 5.22
CA ALA A 287 1.29 5.51 6.11
C ALA A 287 0.34 4.31 6.30
N LEU A 288 -0.04 3.63 5.21
CA LEU A 288 -0.85 2.40 5.24
C LEU A 288 -0.16 1.28 6.03
N SER A 289 1.13 1.08 5.81
CA SER A 289 1.89 0.03 6.47
C SER A 289 2.06 0.28 7.99
N VAL A 290 2.34 1.53 8.37
CA VAL A 290 2.42 1.93 9.80
C VAL A 290 1.06 1.85 10.45
N GLY A 291 0.02 2.40 9.78
CA GLY A 291 -1.36 2.40 10.26
C GLY A 291 -1.90 0.98 10.48
N ALA A 292 -1.77 0.10 9.48
CA ALA A 292 -2.18 -1.30 9.62
C ALA A 292 -1.49 -2.01 10.78
N THR A 293 -0.16 -1.82 10.93
CA THR A 293 0.59 -2.45 12.02
C THR A 293 0.18 -1.90 13.39
N ALA A 294 0.00 -0.58 13.51
CA ALA A 294 -0.49 0.05 14.73
C ALA A 294 -1.91 -0.43 15.08
N GLY A 295 -2.78 -0.51 14.06
CA GLY A 295 -4.14 -1.05 14.20
C GLY A 295 -4.14 -2.49 14.71
N ILE A 296 -3.34 -3.35 14.11
CA ILE A 296 -3.22 -4.76 14.55
C ILE A 296 -2.72 -4.82 16.00
N ILE A 297 -1.68 -4.08 16.37
CA ILE A 297 -1.12 -4.10 17.73
C ILE A 297 -2.15 -3.61 18.75
N ALA A 298 -2.87 -2.52 18.46
CA ALA A 298 -3.79 -1.88 19.39
C ALA A 298 -5.18 -2.53 19.42
N LEU A 299 -5.77 -2.82 18.25
CA LEU A 299 -7.17 -3.22 18.13
C LEU A 299 -7.38 -4.74 18.08
N CYS A 300 -6.43 -5.51 17.56
CA CYS A 300 -6.60 -6.96 17.44
C CYS A 300 -6.92 -7.63 18.79
N PRO A 301 -6.25 -7.32 19.92
CA PRO A 301 -6.62 -7.88 21.22
C PRO A 301 -8.03 -7.51 21.66
N LEU A 302 -8.50 -6.29 21.32
CA LEU A 302 -9.84 -5.80 21.66
C LEU A 302 -10.93 -6.53 20.88
N ILE A 303 -10.66 -6.89 19.63
CA ILE A 303 -11.59 -7.63 18.77
C ILE A 303 -11.57 -9.13 19.09
N TYR A 304 -10.38 -9.70 19.26
CA TYR A 304 -10.20 -11.13 19.47
C TYR A 304 -10.79 -11.63 20.78
N ARG A 305 -10.55 -10.90 21.92
CA ARG A 305 -11.00 -11.35 23.25
C ARG A 305 -12.52 -11.58 23.34
N PRO A 306 -13.39 -10.64 22.88
CA PRO A 306 -14.84 -10.88 22.87
C PRO A 306 -15.25 -12.04 21.97
N LEU A 307 -14.66 -12.14 20.76
CA LEU A 307 -14.93 -13.22 19.82
C LEU A 307 -14.62 -14.60 20.42
N ALA A 308 -13.44 -14.73 21.03
CA ALA A 308 -13.02 -15.98 21.68
C ALA A 308 -13.93 -16.35 22.87
N ARG A 309 -14.34 -15.38 23.70
CA ARG A 309 -15.27 -15.61 24.80
C ARG A 309 -16.65 -16.06 24.32
N THR A 310 -17.16 -15.47 23.24
CA THR A 310 -18.45 -15.82 22.64
C THR A 310 -18.38 -17.22 22.01
N ASN A 311 -17.26 -17.56 21.36
CA ASN A 311 -17.03 -18.88 20.77
C ASN A 311 -17.02 -19.98 21.82
N LEU A 312 -16.36 -19.77 22.97
CA LEU A 312 -16.33 -20.74 24.08
C LEU A 312 -17.71 -20.97 24.71
N ARG A 313 -18.62 -19.99 24.66
CA ARG A 313 -19.99 -20.11 25.19
C ARG A 313 -20.94 -20.84 24.23
N ARG A 314 -20.63 -20.88 22.93
CA ARG A 314 -21.45 -21.55 21.92
C ARG A 314 -21.03 -23.02 21.78
N LYS A 315 -21.74 -23.92 22.49
CA LYS A 315 -21.48 -25.37 22.42
C LYS A 315 -21.75 -26.02 21.06
N GLN A 316 -22.54 -25.38 20.19
CA GLN A 316 -23.02 -26.00 18.93
C GLN A 316 -22.15 -25.73 17.70
N MET A 317 -21.30 -24.69 17.70
CA MET A 317 -20.46 -24.35 16.54
C MET A 317 -19.14 -23.78 17.03
N TYR A 318 -18.13 -24.63 17.11
CA TYR A 318 -16.77 -24.21 17.49
C TYR A 318 -16.01 -23.72 16.26
N ILE A 319 -15.66 -22.43 16.25
CA ILE A 319 -14.80 -21.84 15.22
C ILE A 319 -13.34 -21.99 15.66
N PRO A 320 -12.45 -22.55 14.82
CA PRO A 320 -11.03 -22.66 15.14
C PRO A 320 -10.42 -21.31 15.51
N ASP A 321 -9.56 -21.29 16.52
CA ASP A 321 -8.93 -20.08 17.05
C ASP A 321 -8.14 -19.30 15.98
N ILE A 322 -7.55 -20.02 15.04
CA ILE A 322 -6.83 -19.42 13.91
C ILE A 322 -7.74 -18.52 13.05
N ILE A 323 -9.00 -18.95 12.82
CA ILE A 323 -9.97 -18.15 12.04
C ILE A 323 -10.38 -16.92 12.82
N LEU A 324 -10.62 -17.04 14.13
CA LEU A 324 -10.96 -15.88 14.98
C LEU A 324 -9.84 -14.86 15.03
N ARG A 325 -8.61 -15.32 15.08
CA ARG A 325 -7.43 -14.44 15.02
C ARG A 325 -7.30 -13.76 13.65
N SER A 326 -7.51 -14.51 12.57
CA SER A 326 -7.48 -13.95 11.22
C SER A 326 -8.54 -12.88 11.01
N ILE A 327 -9.77 -13.10 11.50
CA ILE A 327 -10.85 -12.11 11.49
C ILE A 327 -10.43 -10.87 12.30
N ALA A 328 -9.91 -11.06 13.52
CA ALA A 328 -9.52 -9.95 14.37
C ALA A 328 -8.39 -9.11 13.76
N VAL A 329 -7.41 -9.74 13.11
CA VAL A 329 -6.29 -9.08 12.42
C VAL A 329 -6.81 -8.32 11.19
N ALA A 330 -7.64 -8.95 10.35
CA ALA A 330 -8.18 -8.32 9.14
C ALA A 330 -9.03 -7.09 9.49
N VAL A 331 -9.96 -7.22 10.45
CA VAL A 331 -10.81 -6.10 10.89
C VAL A 331 -9.97 -5.00 11.54
N ALA A 332 -8.97 -5.33 12.36
CA ALA A 332 -8.11 -4.36 13.02
C ALA A 332 -7.28 -3.54 12.02
N ALA A 333 -6.74 -4.20 10.99
CA ALA A 333 -6.00 -3.53 9.93
C ALA A 333 -6.92 -2.62 9.10
N GLU A 334 -8.06 -3.16 8.65
CA GLU A 334 -9.04 -2.47 7.82
C GLU A 334 -9.55 -1.19 8.48
N LEU A 335 -9.96 -1.26 9.75
CA LEU A 335 -10.48 -0.09 10.49
C LEU A 335 -9.53 1.11 10.47
N VAL A 336 -8.22 0.88 10.49
CA VAL A 336 -7.22 1.96 10.48
C VAL A 336 -6.84 2.38 9.07
N THR A 337 -6.88 1.46 8.10
CA THR A 337 -6.45 1.75 6.73
C THR A 337 -7.57 2.31 5.85
N VAL A 338 -8.84 2.02 6.14
CA VAL A 338 -10.00 2.52 5.37
C VAL A 338 -9.95 4.02 5.11
N PRO A 339 -9.69 4.92 6.08
CA PRO A 339 -9.60 6.35 5.81
C PRO A 339 -8.52 6.71 4.77
N LEU A 340 -7.35 6.08 4.87
CA LEU A 340 -6.24 6.31 3.96
C LEU A 340 -6.53 5.77 2.56
N VAL A 341 -7.15 4.59 2.48
CA VAL A 341 -7.57 3.98 1.21
C VAL A 341 -8.66 4.82 0.54
N ALA A 342 -9.65 5.29 1.29
CA ALA A 342 -10.70 6.16 0.79
C ALA A 342 -10.14 7.46 0.20
N MET A 343 -9.17 8.10 0.89
CA MET A 343 -8.47 9.28 0.38
C MET A 343 -7.68 9.00 -0.91
N MET A 344 -7.04 7.83 -0.99
CA MET A 344 -6.17 7.47 -2.12
C MET A 344 -6.97 7.01 -3.34
N ALA A 345 -7.99 6.17 -3.12
CA ALA A 345 -8.71 5.47 -4.19
C ALA A 345 -10.10 6.06 -4.49
N GLY A 346 -10.62 6.98 -3.65
CA GLY A 346 -11.99 7.52 -3.78
C GLY A 346 -13.09 6.48 -3.58
N ARG A 347 -12.75 5.30 -3.04
CA ARG A 347 -13.68 4.19 -2.84
C ARG A 347 -13.26 3.31 -1.68
N ILE A 348 -14.23 2.65 -1.06
CA ILE A 348 -14.04 1.69 0.03
C ILE A 348 -14.55 0.33 -0.45
N SER A 349 -13.80 -0.73 -0.17
CA SER A 349 -14.21 -2.10 -0.44
C SER A 349 -15.05 -2.64 0.72
N LEU A 350 -16.27 -3.10 0.43
CA LEU A 350 -17.14 -3.74 1.42
C LEU A 350 -16.85 -5.23 1.57
N VAL A 351 -16.17 -5.83 0.59
CA VAL A 351 -15.80 -7.24 0.54
C VAL A 351 -14.36 -7.51 0.99
N SER A 352 -13.63 -6.48 1.44
CA SER A 352 -12.22 -6.59 1.82
C SER A 352 -11.99 -7.61 2.94
N VAL A 353 -12.76 -7.55 4.02
CA VAL A 353 -12.59 -8.46 5.16
C VAL A 353 -12.81 -9.94 4.75
N PRO A 354 -13.95 -10.34 4.15
CA PRO A 354 -14.12 -11.74 3.71
C PRO A 354 -13.08 -12.17 2.66
N ALA A 355 -12.74 -11.33 1.68
CA ALA A 355 -11.73 -11.64 0.68
C ALA A 355 -10.36 -11.93 1.33
N ASN A 356 -9.95 -11.09 2.28
CA ASN A 356 -8.71 -11.28 3.03
C ASN A 356 -8.70 -12.56 3.88
N ILE A 357 -9.81 -12.91 4.53
CA ILE A 357 -9.91 -14.14 5.34
C ILE A 357 -9.77 -15.38 4.45
N ILE A 358 -10.40 -15.37 3.26
CA ILE A 358 -10.38 -16.51 2.33
C ILE A 358 -9.00 -16.62 1.65
N ALA A 359 -8.34 -15.51 1.35
CA ALA A 359 -7.00 -15.48 0.76
C ALA A 359 -5.88 -15.82 1.78
N ALA A 360 -6.05 -15.47 3.06
CA ALA A 360 -5.02 -15.55 4.09
C ALA A 360 -4.29 -16.92 4.21
N PRO A 361 -4.95 -18.10 4.06
CA PRO A 361 -4.26 -19.39 4.23
C PRO A 361 -3.15 -19.66 3.21
N VAL A 362 -3.28 -19.15 1.99
CA VAL A 362 -2.31 -19.42 0.90
C VAL A 362 -1.14 -18.43 0.88
N VAL A 363 -1.30 -17.23 1.45
CA VAL A 363 -0.27 -16.18 1.44
C VAL A 363 1.06 -16.64 2.06
N PRO A 364 1.12 -17.28 3.24
CA PRO A 364 2.37 -17.77 3.79
C PRO A 364 3.02 -18.85 2.92
N LEU A 365 2.22 -19.71 2.31
CA LEU A 365 2.72 -20.76 1.42
C LEU A 365 3.36 -20.15 0.16
N ILE A 366 2.67 -19.21 -0.48
CA ILE A 366 3.21 -18.47 -1.65
C ILE A 366 4.52 -17.78 -1.27
N THR A 367 4.58 -17.13 -0.10
CA THR A 367 5.80 -16.43 0.34
C THR A 367 6.97 -17.39 0.52
N VAL A 368 6.78 -18.51 1.24
CA VAL A 368 7.87 -19.46 1.52
C VAL A 368 8.31 -20.18 0.25
N ILE A 369 7.36 -20.74 -0.50
CA ILE A 369 7.64 -21.47 -1.74
C ILE A 369 8.20 -20.53 -2.80
N GLY A 370 7.67 -19.30 -2.89
CA GLY A 370 8.13 -18.29 -3.84
C GLY A 370 9.57 -17.84 -3.59
N LEU A 371 9.94 -17.60 -2.34
CA LEU A 371 11.34 -17.28 -2.00
C LEU A 371 12.28 -18.47 -2.28
N ALA A 372 11.83 -19.71 -2.04
CA ALA A 372 12.56 -20.90 -2.44
C ALA A 372 12.66 -21.00 -3.97
N ALA A 373 11.58 -20.68 -4.70
CA ALA A 373 11.55 -20.67 -6.15
C ALA A 373 12.57 -19.70 -6.75
N VAL A 374 12.73 -18.49 -6.19
CA VAL A 374 13.77 -17.53 -6.62
C VAL A 374 15.17 -18.15 -6.54
N ALA A 375 15.43 -18.96 -5.52
CA ALA A 375 16.70 -19.65 -5.38
C ALA A 375 16.84 -20.90 -6.28
N LEU A 376 15.71 -21.55 -6.63
CA LEU A 376 15.69 -22.82 -7.37
C LEU A 376 15.44 -22.67 -8.87
N VAL A 377 15.03 -21.50 -9.34
CA VAL A 377 14.73 -21.20 -10.75
C VAL A 377 15.91 -21.46 -11.71
N TRP A 378 17.09 -21.66 -11.17
CA TRP A 378 18.34 -21.99 -11.88
C TRP A 378 18.54 -23.47 -12.20
N ILE A 379 17.73 -24.34 -11.60
CA ILE A 379 17.92 -25.79 -11.63
C ILE A 379 16.76 -26.43 -12.39
N PRO A 380 16.81 -26.49 -13.73
CA PRO A 380 15.86 -27.32 -14.46
C PRO A 380 16.12 -28.81 -14.13
N PRO A 381 15.13 -29.62 -13.90
CA PRO A 381 13.67 -29.42 -14.04
C PRO A 381 12.91 -29.07 -12.73
N ILE A 382 13.60 -28.65 -11.67
CA ILE A 382 12.98 -28.39 -10.35
C ILE A 382 12.09 -27.13 -10.41
N ASP A 383 12.41 -26.18 -11.26
CA ASP A 383 11.66 -24.94 -11.45
C ASP A 383 10.20 -25.19 -11.87
N TRP A 384 9.96 -26.15 -12.74
CA TRP A 384 8.60 -26.42 -13.25
C TRP A 384 7.61 -26.81 -12.13
N PRO A 385 7.82 -27.86 -11.31
CA PRO A 385 6.86 -28.24 -10.29
C PRO A 385 6.68 -27.16 -9.22
N VAL A 386 7.71 -26.39 -8.92
CA VAL A 386 7.63 -25.31 -7.92
C VAL A 386 6.79 -24.15 -8.45
N ILE A 387 6.96 -23.76 -9.71
CA ILE A 387 6.16 -22.69 -10.33
C ILE A 387 4.70 -23.16 -10.51
N GLN A 388 4.44 -24.41 -10.90
CA GLN A 388 3.08 -24.96 -11.00
C GLN A 388 2.36 -24.95 -9.63
N LEU A 389 3.07 -25.26 -8.55
CA LEU A 389 2.50 -25.16 -7.22
C LEU A 389 2.20 -23.70 -6.83
N LEU A 390 3.07 -22.77 -7.18
CA LEU A 390 2.83 -21.33 -6.98
C LEU A 390 1.64 -20.84 -7.81
N ASP A 391 1.53 -21.30 -9.05
CA ASP A 391 0.43 -20.99 -9.95
C ASP A 391 -0.92 -21.44 -9.37
N LEU A 392 -1.01 -22.65 -8.87
CA LEU A 392 -2.20 -23.17 -8.20
C LEU A 392 -2.60 -22.31 -6.98
N LEU A 393 -1.62 -21.94 -6.15
CA LEU A 393 -1.88 -21.13 -4.94
C LEU A 393 -2.24 -19.68 -5.30
N ALA A 394 -1.59 -19.09 -6.28
CA ALA A 394 -1.87 -17.72 -6.73
C ALA A 394 -3.21 -17.61 -7.46
N SER A 395 -3.57 -18.63 -8.26
CA SER A 395 -4.87 -18.72 -8.92
C SER A 395 -6.02 -18.74 -7.91
N TRP A 396 -5.85 -19.35 -6.74
CA TRP A 396 -6.83 -19.28 -5.65
C TRP A 396 -7.14 -17.83 -5.26
N ILE A 397 -6.10 -16.98 -5.10
CA ILE A 397 -6.28 -15.57 -4.77
C ILE A 397 -6.98 -14.83 -5.91
N GLY A 398 -6.62 -15.12 -7.17
CA GLY A 398 -7.29 -14.57 -8.35
C GLY A 398 -8.77 -14.90 -8.41
N ILE A 399 -9.14 -16.18 -8.15
CA ILE A 399 -10.53 -16.63 -8.08
C ILE A 399 -11.29 -15.87 -6.97
N VAL A 400 -10.70 -15.72 -5.79
CA VAL A 400 -11.32 -14.99 -4.68
C VAL A 400 -11.52 -13.51 -5.05
N ALA A 401 -10.53 -12.89 -5.68
CA ALA A 401 -10.62 -11.50 -6.13
C ALA A 401 -11.74 -11.32 -7.16
N HIS A 402 -11.77 -12.16 -8.19
CA HIS A 402 -12.79 -12.14 -9.23
C HIS A 402 -14.19 -12.38 -8.67
N TRP A 403 -14.36 -13.39 -7.82
CA TRP A 403 -15.64 -13.72 -7.21
C TRP A 403 -16.16 -12.58 -6.30
N CYS A 404 -15.30 -12.02 -5.45
CA CYS A 404 -15.67 -10.90 -4.58
C CYS A 404 -15.91 -9.60 -5.34
N SER A 405 -15.15 -9.32 -6.41
CA SER A 405 -15.35 -8.11 -7.23
C SER A 405 -16.64 -8.13 -8.05
N SER A 406 -17.12 -9.33 -8.42
CA SER A 406 -18.35 -9.51 -9.20
C SER A 406 -19.65 -9.21 -8.43
N TRP A 407 -19.59 -9.09 -7.10
CA TRP A 407 -20.77 -8.75 -6.29
C TRP A 407 -21.20 -7.30 -6.53
N SER A 408 -22.47 -7.10 -6.84
CA SER A 408 -23.05 -5.76 -6.95
C SER A 408 -22.96 -5.06 -5.58
N GLY A 409 -22.27 -3.92 -5.52
CA GLY A 409 -22.00 -3.22 -4.26
C GLY A 409 -20.73 -3.66 -3.54
N SER A 410 -19.81 -4.39 -4.20
CA SER A 410 -18.48 -4.72 -3.65
C SER A 410 -17.67 -3.50 -3.23
N THR A 411 -17.91 -2.36 -3.88
CA THR A 411 -17.26 -1.08 -3.58
C THR A 411 -18.27 0.04 -3.35
N LEU A 412 -17.98 0.90 -2.40
CA LEU A 412 -18.69 2.14 -2.14
C LEU A 412 -17.83 3.32 -2.59
N GLY A 413 -18.32 4.12 -3.55
CA GLY A 413 -17.68 5.37 -3.95
C GLY A 413 -17.78 6.41 -2.83
N VAL A 414 -16.68 7.09 -2.54
CA VAL A 414 -16.61 8.13 -1.52
C VAL A 414 -16.41 9.47 -2.25
N PRO A 415 -17.40 10.37 -2.18
CA PRO A 415 -17.41 11.60 -2.94
C PRO A 415 -16.46 12.59 -2.39
N MET A 416 -15.38 12.92 -2.54
CA MET A 416 -14.43 13.94 -2.07
C MET A 416 -13.41 13.52 -1.03
N PRO A 417 -12.12 13.85 -1.25
CA PRO A 417 -11.05 13.48 -0.32
C PRO A 417 -11.22 14.09 1.08
N GLU A 418 -11.73 15.31 1.21
CA GLU A 418 -11.85 15.98 2.52
C GLU A 418 -13.04 15.50 3.35
N SER A 419 -14.21 15.32 2.73
CA SER A 419 -15.39 14.75 3.39
C SER A 419 -15.23 13.25 3.66
N ALA A 420 -14.50 12.53 2.78
CA ALA A 420 -14.13 11.15 2.97
C ALA A 420 -13.23 10.96 4.19
N LEU A 421 -12.26 11.84 4.39
CA LEU A 421 -11.39 11.79 5.57
C LEU A 421 -12.20 11.96 6.86
N LEU A 422 -13.06 12.96 6.91
CA LEU A 422 -13.90 13.22 8.08
C LEU A 422 -14.89 12.08 8.32
N GLY A 423 -15.59 11.62 7.27
CA GLY A 423 -16.58 10.54 7.38
C GLY A 423 -15.94 9.21 7.79
N THR A 424 -14.81 8.84 7.18
CA THR A 424 -14.11 7.59 7.51
C THR A 424 -13.40 7.68 8.86
N LEU A 425 -12.88 8.84 9.25
CA LEU A 425 -12.34 9.08 10.59
C LEU A 425 -13.44 8.90 11.65
N TRP A 426 -14.64 9.43 11.42
CA TRP A 426 -15.80 9.24 12.28
C TRP A 426 -16.23 7.78 12.38
N VAL A 427 -16.29 7.04 11.25
CA VAL A 427 -16.57 5.60 11.26
C VAL A 427 -15.52 4.83 12.05
N THR A 428 -14.24 5.19 11.89
CA THR A 428 -13.14 4.55 12.63
C THR A 428 -13.24 4.85 14.13
N ILE A 429 -13.51 6.11 14.51
CA ILE A 429 -13.72 6.50 15.90
C ILE A 429 -14.94 5.78 16.50
N ALA A 430 -16.05 5.71 15.76
CA ALA A 430 -17.26 5.01 16.18
C ALA A 430 -17.01 3.51 16.36
N ALA A 431 -16.29 2.87 15.42
CA ALA A 431 -15.94 1.46 15.51
C ALA A 431 -15.01 1.17 16.70
N VAL A 432 -14.00 2.01 16.93
CA VAL A 432 -13.13 1.92 18.11
C VAL A 432 -13.94 2.09 19.40
N TRP A 433 -14.88 3.04 19.42
CA TRP A 433 -15.78 3.26 20.56
C TRP A 433 -16.69 2.06 20.80
N VAL A 434 -17.27 1.45 19.75
CA VAL A 434 -18.06 0.21 19.86
C VAL A 434 -17.21 -0.91 20.45
N LEU A 435 -15.98 -1.09 19.98
CA LEU A 435 -15.06 -2.10 20.49
C LEU A 435 -14.70 -1.90 21.97
N LEU A 436 -14.48 -0.65 22.38
CA LEU A 436 -14.25 -0.30 23.79
C LEU A 436 -15.51 -0.50 24.64
N ALA A 437 -16.67 -0.19 24.08
CA ALA A 437 -17.97 -0.35 24.73
C ALA A 437 -18.37 -1.82 24.92
N PHE A 438 -17.97 -2.70 24.00
CA PHE A 438 -18.12 -4.16 24.19
C PHE A 438 -17.40 -4.68 25.43
N GLN A 439 -16.35 -4.02 25.88
CA GLN A 439 -15.68 -4.36 27.12
C GLN A 439 -16.44 -3.93 28.36
N SER A 440 -17.24 -2.85 28.28
CA SER A 440 -17.91 -2.25 29.46
C SER A 440 -19.41 -2.52 29.56
N GLN A 441 -20.04 -3.14 28.60
CA GLN A 441 -21.48 -3.45 28.46
C GLN A 441 -22.45 -2.23 28.54
N LYS A 442 -21.97 -1.02 28.83
CA LYS A 442 -22.81 0.17 29.10
C LYS A 442 -22.91 1.18 27.94
N ALA A 443 -22.07 1.08 26.91
CA ALA A 443 -21.96 2.12 25.85
C ALA A 443 -22.46 1.68 24.48
N TRP A 444 -23.15 0.56 24.37
CA TRP A 444 -23.71 0.00 23.14
C TRP A 444 -24.58 0.96 22.31
N PRO A 445 -25.54 1.69 22.93
CA PRO A 445 -26.46 2.51 22.16
C PRO A 445 -25.78 3.68 21.46
N LEU A 446 -24.75 4.26 22.07
CA LEU A 446 -24.04 5.42 21.52
C LEU A 446 -23.17 5.04 20.32
N GLY A 447 -22.52 3.86 20.37
CA GLY A 447 -21.71 3.33 19.25
C GLY A 447 -22.55 3.02 18.02
N ILE A 448 -23.74 2.43 18.21
CA ILE A 448 -24.67 2.18 17.11
C ILE A 448 -25.22 3.50 16.54
N ALA A 449 -25.57 4.47 17.42
CA ALA A 449 -26.03 5.78 16.97
C ALA A 449 -24.98 6.53 16.16
N LEU A 450 -23.70 6.45 16.53
CA LEU A 450 -22.59 7.03 15.77
C LEU A 450 -22.37 6.31 14.44
N LEU A 451 -22.47 4.98 14.40
CA LEU A 451 -22.39 4.20 13.15
C LEU A 451 -23.55 4.50 12.19
N VAL A 452 -24.75 4.70 12.72
CA VAL A 452 -25.93 5.05 11.91
C VAL A 452 -25.89 6.51 11.45
N ALA A 453 -25.28 7.41 12.20
CA ALA A 453 -25.13 8.81 11.83
C ALA A 453 -24.00 9.03 10.77
N ALA A 454 -23.05 8.10 10.66
CA ALA A 454 -21.95 8.23 9.69
C ALA A 454 -22.38 8.38 8.22
N PRO A 455 -23.36 7.62 7.68
CA PRO A 455 -23.85 7.79 6.32
C PRO A 455 -24.55 9.13 6.07
N VAL A 456 -25.13 9.74 7.11
CA VAL A 456 -25.83 11.05 6.99
C VAL A 456 -24.80 12.19 6.79
N ILE A 457 -23.57 11.99 7.27
CA ILE A 457 -22.48 12.97 7.13
C ILE A 457 -21.76 12.80 5.77
N VAL A 458 -21.83 11.62 5.17
CA VAL A 458 -21.40 11.39 3.77
C VAL A 458 -22.45 11.95 2.84
N GLN A 459 -22.40 13.24 2.61
CA GLN A 459 -23.31 13.91 1.68
C GLN A 459 -23.13 13.33 0.28
N THR A 460 -24.24 13.07 -0.41
CA THR A 460 -24.25 12.82 -1.85
C THR A 460 -23.46 13.93 -2.56
N PRO A 461 -22.63 13.59 -3.56
CA PRO A 461 -21.89 14.58 -4.31
C PRO A 461 -22.87 15.64 -4.84
N ARG A 462 -22.60 16.89 -4.51
CA ARG A 462 -23.40 18.01 -5.04
C ARG A 462 -22.96 18.26 -6.47
N GLU A 463 -23.91 18.55 -7.33
CA GLU A 463 -23.63 19.11 -8.65
C GLU A 463 -22.91 20.44 -8.50
N VAL A 464 -21.98 20.71 -9.41
CA VAL A 464 -21.22 21.97 -9.41
C VAL A 464 -22.15 23.12 -9.74
N ASP A 465 -22.02 24.22 -9.02
CA ASP A 465 -22.66 25.49 -9.42
C ASP A 465 -21.87 26.09 -10.60
N TYR A 466 -22.45 25.96 -11.79
CA TYR A 466 -21.85 26.43 -13.04
C TYR A 466 -21.66 27.94 -13.11
N GLN A 467 -22.32 28.74 -12.24
CA GLN A 467 -22.26 30.20 -12.28
C GLN A 467 -20.87 30.75 -11.91
N ASN A 468 -20.10 29.99 -11.15
CA ASN A 468 -18.78 30.39 -10.66
C ASN A 468 -17.60 29.74 -11.42
N LEU A 469 -17.88 28.94 -12.46
CA LEU A 469 -16.86 28.28 -13.24
C LEU A 469 -16.42 29.13 -14.45
N ARG A 470 -15.14 29.14 -14.72
CA ARG A 470 -14.58 29.67 -15.97
C ARG A 470 -14.68 28.60 -17.05
N ILE A 471 -15.68 28.77 -17.93
CA ILE A 471 -16.02 27.78 -18.94
C ILE A 471 -15.48 28.24 -20.29
N ALA A 472 -14.72 27.41 -20.97
CA ALA A 472 -14.38 27.60 -22.37
C ALA A 472 -15.33 26.75 -23.25
N VAL A 473 -15.93 27.38 -24.24
CA VAL A 473 -16.74 26.70 -25.24
C VAL A 473 -15.95 26.67 -26.55
N VAL A 474 -15.65 25.46 -27.06
CA VAL A 474 -14.85 25.26 -28.27
C VAL A 474 -15.67 24.50 -29.32
N GLU A 475 -15.28 24.65 -30.58
CA GLU A 475 -16.04 24.05 -31.69
C GLU A 475 -15.65 22.57 -31.91
N THR A 476 -14.37 22.24 -31.78
CA THR A 476 -13.84 20.88 -32.03
C THR A 476 -13.10 20.31 -30.82
N ALA A 477 -12.90 18.98 -30.81
CA ALA A 477 -12.13 18.30 -29.78
C ALA A 477 -10.64 18.71 -29.78
N ASP A 478 -10.08 19.04 -30.95
CA ASP A 478 -8.69 19.50 -31.07
C ASP A 478 -8.53 20.91 -30.45
N ASP A 479 -9.53 21.77 -30.56
CA ASP A 479 -9.52 23.09 -29.94
C ASP A 479 -9.55 23.00 -28.39
N ALA A 480 -10.09 21.92 -27.85
CA ALA A 480 -10.10 21.69 -26.41
C ALA A 480 -8.69 21.48 -25.83
N GLU A 481 -7.77 20.90 -26.60
CA GLU A 481 -6.36 20.76 -26.22
C GLU A 481 -5.62 22.11 -26.26
N ALA A 482 -6.04 23.05 -27.14
CA ALA A 482 -5.43 24.36 -27.31
C ALA A 482 -6.03 25.43 -26.38
N ALA A 483 -7.11 25.12 -25.66
CA ALA A 483 -7.79 26.05 -24.75
C ALA A 483 -6.87 26.49 -23.59
N PRO A 484 -7.04 27.72 -23.03
CA PRO A 484 -6.23 28.22 -21.91
C PRO A 484 -6.20 27.25 -20.72
N THR A 485 -5.15 27.32 -19.90
CA THR A 485 -4.97 26.42 -18.74
C THR A 485 -5.64 26.98 -17.46
N ASP A 486 -6.16 28.18 -17.50
CA ASP A 486 -6.79 28.86 -16.35
C ASP A 486 -8.33 28.73 -16.32
N ILE A 487 -8.86 27.72 -17.02
CA ILE A 487 -10.29 27.39 -17.08
C ILE A 487 -10.61 26.16 -16.24
N ASP A 488 -11.86 26.08 -15.79
CA ASP A 488 -12.33 25.04 -14.88
C ASP A 488 -13.12 23.93 -15.62
N LEU A 489 -13.66 24.24 -16.82
CA LEU A 489 -14.47 23.35 -17.63
C LEU A 489 -14.36 23.68 -19.12
N ILE A 490 -14.32 22.66 -19.98
CA ILE A 490 -14.36 22.80 -21.43
C ILE A 490 -15.64 22.14 -21.96
N VAL A 491 -16.37 22.86 -22.82
CA VAL A 491 -17.53 22.32 -23.51
C VAL A 491 -17.28 22.32 -25.01
N VAL A 492 -17.36 21.15 -25.63
CA VAL A 492 -17.12 20.94 -27.07
C VAL A 492 -18.43 20.79 -27.78
N LYS A 493 -18.65 21.60 -28.84
CA LYS A 493 -19.89 21.59 -29.64
C LYS A 493 -19.89 20.53 -30.73
N GLU A 494 -18.79 19.88 -30.99
CA GLU A 494 -18.68 18.84 -32.01
C GLU A 494 -19.66 17.69 -31.77
N LYS A 495 -20.32 17.20 -32.81
CA LYS A 495 -21.14 15.99 -32.75
C LYS A 495 -20.25 14.78 -32.77
N THR A 496 -20.06 14.16 -31.59
CA THR A 496 -19.31 12.92 -31.42
C THR A 496 -20.26 11.74 -31.16
N LYS A 497 -19.75 10.52 -31.29
CA LYS A 497 -20.45 9.35 -30.75
C LYS A 497 -20.37 9.37 -29.22
N PRO A 498 -21.36 8.83 -28.50
CA PRO A 498 -21.32 8.76 -27.05
C PRO A 498 -20.01 8.13 -26.55
N HIS A 499 -19.37 8.78 -25.60
CA HIS A 499 -18.15 8.29 -25.00
C HIS A 499 -18.49 7.22 -23.96
N LYS A 500 -17.73 6.15 -23.91
CA LYS A 500 -17.90 5.08 -22.91
C LYS A 500 -17.33 5.44 -21.53
N ARG A 501 -16.67 6.57 -21.40
CA ARG A 501 -16.01 7.05 -20.16
C ARG A 501 -15.96 8.57 -20.17
N PRO A 502 -15.94 9.21 -18.97
CA PRO A 502 -15.72 10.65 -18.84
C PRO A 502 -14.46 11.10 -19.58
N VAL A 503 -14.55 12.20 -20.29
CA VAL A 503 -13.40 12.76 -21.02
C VAL A 503 -12.77 13.88 -20.18
N MET A 504 -11.48 13.83 -20.02
CA MET A 504 -10.68 14.87 -19.35
C MET A 504 -9.50 15.25 -20.23
N ARG A 505 -9.18 16.54 -20.24
CA ARG A 505 -7.95 17.04 -20.86
C ARG A 505 -6.74 16.55 -20.04
N ARG A 506 -5.54 16.58 -20.62
CA ARG A 506 -4.30 16.06 -20.01
C ARG A 506 -3.93 16.68 -18.67
N ASP A 507 -4.34 17.92 -18.44
CA ASP A 507 -4.15 18.68 -17.21
C ASP A 507 -5.23 18.42 -16.13
N GLY A 508 -6.18 17.51 -16.42
CA GLY A 508 -7.24 17.13 -15.50
C GLY A 508 -8.49 18.01 -15.58
N ILE A 509 -8.58 18.93 -16.55
CA ILE A 509 -9.77 19.74 -16.76
C ILE A 509 -10.85 18.88 -17.43
N PRO A 510 -12.09 18.82 -16.89
CA PRO A 510 -13.19 18.06 -17.47
C PRO A 510 -13.61 18.63 -18.83
N VAL A 511 -13.86 17.74 -19.80
CA VAL A 511 -14.31 18.09 -21.16
C VAL A 511 -15.69 17.45 -21.38
N LEU A 512 -16.71 18.27 -21.62
CA LEU A 512 -18.08 17.82 -21.88
C LEU A 512 -18.39 17.87 -23.36
N PHE A 513 -19.09 16.84 -23.87
CA PHE A 513 -19.58 16.73 -25.25
C PHE A 513 -21.13 16.63 -25.26
N PRO A 514 -21.86 17.72 -25.07
CA PRO A 514 -23.33 17.68 -24.94
C PRO A 514 -24.03 17.06 -26.14
N HIS A 515 -23.48 17.20 -27.35
CA HIS A 515 -24.05 16.63 -28.57
C HIS A 515 -23.75 15.13 -28.79
N GLY A 516 -22.79 14.57 -28.05
CA GLY A 516 -22.45 13.14 -28.07
C GLY A 516 -23.01 12.43 -26.84
N ASP A 517 -22.69 12.94 -25.66
CA ASP A 517 -22.95 12.29 -24.37
C ASP A 517 -24.27 12.73 -23.71
N GLY A 518 -25.01 13.66 -24.36
CA GLY A 518 -26.26 14.21 -23.81
C GLY A 518 -26.03 15.10 -22.59
N ASN A 519 -26.97 15.09 -21.67
CA ASN A 519 -26.82 15.82 -20.42
C ASN A 519 -25.85 15.12 -19.48
N VAL A 520 -24.73 15.75 -19.21
CA VAL A 520 -23.71 15.28 -18.29
C VAL A 520 -23.66 16.19 -17.07
N ALA A 521 -23.91 15.66 -15.90
CA ALA A 521 -23.71 16.35 -14.63
C ALA A 521 -22.23 16.32 -14.24
N LEU A 522 -21.65 17.49 -14.00
CA LEU A 522 -20.33 17.63 -13.39
C LEU A 522 -20.52 17.72 -11.88
N LEU A 523 -19.85 16.86 -11.14
CA LEU A 523 -19.87 16.85 -9.69
C LEU A 523 -18.70 17.69 -9.13
N VAL A 524 -18.83 18.16 -7.89
CA VAL A 524 -17.84 19.03 -7.24
C VAL A 524 -16.47 18.36 -7.11
N ASP A 525 -16.39 17.04 -7.18
CA ASP A 525 -15.18 16.24 -7.20
C ASP A 525 -14.51 16.13 -8.59
N GLY A 526 -15.06 16.81 -9.60
CA GLY A 526 -14.60 16.74 -10.99
C GLY A 526 -15.06 15.49 -11.74
N THR A 527 -15.84 14.60 -11.12
CA THR A 527 -16.41 13.45 -11.82
C THR A 527 -17.57 13.89 -12.71
N GLN A 528 -17.75 13.19 -13.83
CA GLN A 528 -18.82 13.42 -14.79
C GLN A 528 -19.78 12.24 -14.74
N LYS A 529 -21.06 12.49 -14.76
CA LYS A 529 -22.11 11.47 -14.79
C LYS A 529 -23.09 11.77 -15.90
N ALA A 530 -23.20 10.87 -16.86
CA ALA A 530 -24.19 10.97 -17.92
C ALA A 530 -25.62 10.71 -17.37
N ALA A 531 -26.61 11.47 -17.87
CA ALA A 531 -27.98 11.35 -17.38
C ALA A 531 -28.62 10.00 -17.68
N ASP A 532 -28.18 9.32 -18.73
CA ASP A 532 -28.62 7.98 -19.13
C ASP A 532 -27.80 6.85 -18.47
N GLY A 533 -26.76 7.21 -17.69
CA GLY A 533 -25.96 6.26 -16.91
C GLY A 533 -24.95 5.44 -17.70
N HIS A 534 -24.61 5.80 -18.94
CA HIS A 534 -23.61 5.05 -19.72
C HIS A 534 -22.16 5.28 -19.24
N PHE A 535 -21.90 6.29 -18.38
CA PHE A 535 -20.70 6.46 -17.56
C PHE A 535 -20.99 7.23 -16.28
#